data_487d4bbecc987c32ad326389b8b003b7
#
_entry.id   487d4bbecc987c32ad326389b8b003b7
#
_cell.length_a   1.000
_cell.length_b   1.000
_cell.length_c   1.000
_cell.angle_alpha   90.00
_cell.angle_beta   90.00
_cell.angle_gamma   90.00
#
_symmetry.space_group_name_H-M   'P 1'
#
loop_
_entity.id
_entity.type
_entity.pdbx_description
1 polymer ?
#
loop_
_entity_poly.entity_id
_entity_poly.type
_entity_poly.pdbx_seq_one_letter_code
_entity_poly.pdbx_strand_id
1 'polypeptide(L)'
;MDYVKLGSTGLDVSRICLGCMSYGDPGRGAHSWVLNEEQSRPFIKRALEYGINFFDTANIYSSGASEEVVGRALKDYAKRDEVVIATKVHGRMHPGPNGAGLSRKAILSEIDNSLRRLGTDYVDLYQIHRWDPNTPIEETMEALHDVVKAGKARYIGASSMYAWQFQKALHTAERRGWTRFVSMQNYLNLLYREEEREMIPLCLEEGVSLIPWSPLARGRLTREWGEATQRSQTDEFGKTLYAKTAEADRKVVERVAEIAAAREVPRAQVALAWVLQKQPVAAPIVGATKPHHLDDAVAALSLRLTAEEIAALEEPYVPHEVSGGLSARI
;
A
#
# COMPACT_ATOMS: atom_id res chain seq x y z
N MET A 1 17.44 -9.65 -3.99
CA MET A 1 16.21 -8.82 -4.23
C MET A 1 16.06 -8.59 -5.72
N ASP A 2 14.89 -8.83 -6.28
CA ASP A 2 14.61 -8.52 -7.67
C ASP A 2 13.96 -7.14 -7.78
N TYR A 3 14.19 -6.46 -8.91
CA TYR A 3 13.62 -5.16 -9.22
C TYR A 3 12.76 -5.25 -10.47
N VAL A 4 11.68 -4.47 -10.50
CA VAL A 4 10.76 -4.38 -11.63
C VAL A 4 10.42 -2.93 -11.92
N LYS A 5 9.96 -2.64 -13.15
CA LYS A 5 9.47 -1.32 -13.48
C LYS A 5 8.13 -1.03 -12.81
N LEU A 6 7.95 0.18 -12.31
CA LEU A 6 6.68 0.63 -11.78
C LEU A 6 5.79 1.16 -12.92
N GLY A 7 4.76 0.41 -13.27
CA GLY A 7 3.92 0.72 -14.43
C GLY A 7 4.73 0.76 -15.73
N SER A 8 4.30 1.60 -16.65
CA SER A 8 4.98 1.85 -17.93
C SER A 8 6.09 2.88 -17.82
N THR A 9 6.83 2.90 -16.70
CA THR A 9 7.89 3.88 -16.43
C THR A 9 9.28 3.27 -16.43
N GLY A 10 10.31 4.13 -16.38
CA GLY A 10 11.69 3.70 -16.17
C GLY A 10 12.07 3.45 -14.71
N LEU A 11 11.16 3.67 -13.73
CA LEU A 11 11.46 3.57 -12.30
C LEU A 11 11.60 2.12 -11.87
N ASP A 12 12.75 1.76 -11.32
CA ASP A 12 13.00 0.44 -10.73
C ASP A 12 12.62 0.41 -9.25
N VAL A 13 11.71 -0.50 -8.90
CA VAL A 13 11.30 -0.76 -7.51
C VAL A 13 11.57 -2.20 -7.13
N SER A 14 11.94 -2.44 -5.87
CA SER A 14 12.06 -3.79 -5.31
C SER A 14 10.69 -4.49 -5.32
N ARG A 15 10.72 -5.81 -5.51
CA ARG A 15 9.51 -6.65 -5.51
C ARG A 15 8.77 -6.68 -4.18
N ILE A 16 9.32 -6.09 -3.12
CA ILE A 16 8.68 -5.84 -1.83
C ILE A 16 8.76 -4.33 -1.57
N CYS A 17 7.64 -3.74 -1.12
CA CYS A 17 7.57 -2.38 -0.61
C CYS A 17 7.44 -2.40 0.91
N LEU A 18 8.29 -1.66 1.64
CA LEU A 18 8.13 -1.52 3.09
C LEU A 18 7.01 -0.53 3.41
N GLY A 19 5.91 -1.04 4.01
CA GLY A 19 4.81 -0.22 4.50
C GLY A 19 5.13 0.41 5.85
N CYS A 20 5.18 1.74 5.89
CA CYS A 20 5.61 2.49 7.05
C CYS A 20 4.47 2.99 7.97
N MET A 21 3.23 2.52 7.76
CA MET A 21 2.09 2.85 8.64
C MET A 21 2.32 2.41 10.10
N SER A 22 3.16 1.39 10.30
CA SER A 22 3.50 0.87 11.63
C SER A 22 4.57 1.69 12.35
N TYR A 23 5.13 2.72 11.73
CA TYR A 23 6.23 3.54 12.27
C TYR A 23 5.73 4.97 12.49
N GLY A 24 6.02 5.55 13.67
CA GLY A 24 5.58 6.89 13.96
C GLY A 24 5.64 7.22 15.45
N ASP A 25 4.58 7.80 15.97
CA ASP A 25 4.43 8.14 17.37
C ASP A 25 3.13 7.52 17.91
N PRO A 26 3.18 6.60 18.89
CA PRO A 26 1.99 6.00 19.50
C PRO A 26 1.02 7.01 20.14
N GLY A 27 1.49 8.20 20.49
CA GLY A 27 0.68 9.29 21.03
C GLY A 27 0.01 10.18 19.98
N ARG A 28 0.30 9.96 18.68
CA ARG A 28 -0.23 10.77 17.57
C ARG A 28 -1.05 9.90 16.60
N GLY A 29 -2.21 10.39 16.21
CA GLY A 29 -3.09 9.69 15.23
C GLY A 29 -3.93 8.57 15.84
N ALA A 30 -4.43 7.67 14.99
CA ALA A 30 -5.46 6.69 15.35
C ALA A 30 -4.93 5.32 15.82
N HIS A 31 -3.63 5.07 15.74
CA HIS A 31 -3.07 3.73 15.94
C HIS A 31 -2.07 3.70 17.10
N SER A 32 -2.49 3.25 18.28
CA SER A 32 -1.64 3.09 19.48
C SER A 32 -0.61 1.95 19.40
N TRP A 33 -0.73 1.08 18.39
CA TRP A 33 0.15 -0.07 18.16
C TRP A 33 1.36 0.23 17.26
N VAL A 34 1.54 1.48 16.83
CA VAL A 34 2.71 1.87 16.05
C VAL A 34 3.98 1.87 16.90
N LEU A 35 5.10 1.60 16.25
CA LEU A 35 6.43 1.67 16.86
C LEU A 35 6.94 3.10 16.82
N ASN A 36 7.59 3.54 17.89
CA ASN A 36 8.30 4.82 17.92
C ASN A 36 9.54 4.79 17.02
N GLU A 37 10.25 5.90 16.89
CA GLU A 37 11.40 6.00 15.99
C GLU A 37 12.52 5.01 16.35
N GLU A 38 12.89 4.91 17.63
CA GLU A 38 13.94 3.99 18.08
C GLU A 38 13.64 2.53 17.69
N GLN A 39 12.39 2.13 17.90
CA GLN A 39 11.91 0.79 17.58
C GLN A 39 11.76 0.57 16.06
N SER A 40 11.49 1.62 15.29
CA SER A 40 11.22 1.56 13.84
C SER A 40 12.49 1.52 13.00
N ARG A 41 13.53 2.23 13.41
CA ARG A 41 14.78 2.37 12.65
C ARG A 41 15.44 1.04 12.28
N PRO A 42 15.50 0.01 13.17
CA PRO A 42 16.08 -1.29 12.82
C PRO A 42 15.37 -1.96 11.64
N PHE A 43 14.04 -1.80 11.49
CA PHE A 43 13.29 -2.39 10.37
C PHE A 43 13.60 -1.68 9.05
N ILE A 44 13.70 -0.35 9.05
CA ILE A 44 14.08 0.42 7.85
C ILE A 44 15.50 0.04 7.41
N LYS A 45 16.44 -0.03 8.36
CA LYS A 45 17.81 -0.46 8.09
C LYS A 45 17.87 -1.88 7.52
N ARG A 46 17.15 -2.82 8.14
CA ARG A 46 17.09 -4.22 7.68
C ARG A 46 16.47 -4.35 6.29
N ALA A 47 15.46 -3.55 5.99
CA ALA A 47 14.87 -3.51 4.65
C ALA A 47 15.90 -3.08 3.59
N LEU A 48 16.68 -2.05 3.86
CA LEU A 48 17.79 -1.62 2.99
C LEU A 48 18.85 -2.71 2.84
N GLU A 49 19.24 -3.40 3.92
CA GLU A 49 20.18 -4.53 3.90
C GLU A 49 19.69 -5.68 3.01
N TYR A 50 18.37 -5.91 2.92
CA TYR A 50 17.76 -6.86 1.99
C TYR A 50 17.65 -6.35 0.55
N GLY A 51 18.04 -5.11 0.28
CA GLY A 51 17.92 -4.47 -1.03
C GLY A 51 16.50 -3.95 -1.33
N ILE A 52 15.63 -3.80 -0.33
CA ILE A 52 14.36 -3.11 -0.49
C ILE A 52 14.67 -1.63 -0.68
N ASN A 53 14.31 -1.09 -1.84
CA ASN A 53 14.48 0.33 -2.15
C ASN A 53 13.17 1.12 -2.10
N PHE A 54 12.01 0.48 -1.89
CA PHE A 54 10.68 1.07 -1.98
C PHE A 54 10.03 1.18 -0.60
N PHE A 55 9.69 2.42 -0.19
CA PHE A 55 9.16 2.78 1.13
C PHE A 55 7.86 3.56 0.95
N ASP A 56 6.76 3.08 1.54
CA ASP A 56 5.44 3.68 1.43
C ASP A 56 4.96 4.23 2.78
N THR A 57 4.71 5.53 2.84
CA THR A 57 4.12 6.23 3.97
C THR A 57 2.89 7.05 3.56
N ALA A 58 2.38 7.92 4.41
CA ALA A 58 1.30 8.88 4.12
C ALA A 58 1.31 10.03 5.12
N ASN A 59 0.80 11.19 4.72
CA ASN A 59 0.66 12.36 5.59
C ASN A 59 -0.15 12.07 6.86
N ILE A 60 -1.20 11.25 6.75
CA ILE A 60 -2.09 10.91 7.87
C ILE A 60 -1.50 9.90 8.87
N TYR A 61 -0.48 9.11 8.49
CA TYR A 61 0.07 8.08 9.37
C TYR A 61 0.72 8.70 10.60
N SER A 62 0.19 8.38 11.80
CA SER A 62 0.55 9.03 13.06
C SER A 62 0.58 10.57 12.95
N SER A 63 -0.39 11.15 12.21
CA SER A 63 -0.49 12.61 11.98
C SER A 63 0.84 13.23 11.51
N GLY A 64 1.50 12.58 10.55
CA GLY A 64 2.77 13.00 9.95
C GLY A 64 4.03 12.42 10.60
N ALA A 65 3.96 11.84 11.80
CA ALA A 65 5.13 11.27 12.46
C ALA A 65 5.77 10.12 11.69
N SER A 66 4.98 9.37 10.90
CA SER A 66 5.54 8.33 10.03
C SER A 66 6.50 8.91 8.98
N GLU A 67 6.11 10.00 8.32
CA GLU A 67 6.99 10.70 7.36
C GLU A 67 8.26 11.22 8.04
N GLU A 68 8.14 11.77 9.26
CA GLU A 68 9.28 12.27 10.03
C GLU A 68 10.29 11.16 10.35
N VAL A 69 9.80 10.00 10.85
CA VAL A 69 10.65 8.83 11.19
C VAL A 69 11.31 8.25 9.95
N VAL A 70 10.54 8.04 8.87
CA VAL A 70 11.05 7.47 7.61
C VAL A 70 12.10 8.41 6.99
N GLY A 71 11.82 9.72 6.95
CA GLY A 71 12.73 10.70 6.38
C GLY A 71 14.08 10.72 7.10
N ARG A 72 14.09 10.78 8.45
CA ARG A 72 15.33 10.75 9.23
C ARG A 72 16.08 9.44 9.07
N ALA A 73 15.40 8.31 9.12
CA ALA A 73 16.05 7.01 8.98
C ALA A 73 16.67 6.82 7.59
N LEU A 74 15.97 7.17 6.52
CA LEU A 74 16.50 7.06 5.15
C LEU A 74 17.67 8.03 4.90
N LYS A 75 17.61 9.24 5.47
CA LYS A 75 18.73 10.19 5.40
C LYS A 75 20.01 9.64 6.03
N ASP A 76 19.89 8.87 7.11
CA ASP A 76 21.03 8.32 7.83
C ASP A 76 21.56 7.02 7.20
N TYR A 77 20.70 6.24 6.54
CA TYR A 77 21.04 4.87 6.12
C TYR A 77 21.17 4.67 4.62
N ALA A 78 20.70 5.60 3.80
CA ALA A 78 20.68 5.46 2.34
C ALA A 78 21.03 6.77 1.63
N LYS A 79 21.44 6.66 0.36
CA LYS A 79 21.49 7.82 -0.52
C LYS A 79 20.09 8.05 -1.11
N ARG A 80 19.70 9.32 -1.23
CA ARG A 80 18.34 9.71 -1.66
C ARG A 80 17.98 9.18 -3.06
N ASP A 81 18.93 9.13 -3.96
CA ASP A 81 18.76 8.68 -5.34
C ASP A 81 18.74 7.14 -5.49
N GLU A 82 19.11 6.40 -4.45
CA GLU A 82 19.05 4.93 -4.43
C GLU A 82 17.71 4.39 -3.89
N VAL A 83 16.83 5.25 -3.32
CA VAL A 83 15.58 4.85 -2.69
C VAL A 83 14.37 5.52 -3.34
N VAL A 84 13.25 4.79 -3.34
CA VAL A 84 11.95 5.23 -3.83
C VAL A 84 11.05 5.52 -2.64
N ILE A 85 10.72 6.79 -2.42
CA ILE A 85 9.86 7.25 -1.34
C ILE A 85 8.48 7.56 -1.92
N ALA A 86 7.46 6.85 -1.40
CA ALA A 86 6.07 7.12 -1.70
C ALA A 86 5.37 7.73 -0.48
N THR A 87 4.59 8.78 -0.70
CA THR A 87 3.65 9.31 0.29
C THR A 87 2.28 9.58 -0.31
N LYS A 88 1.30 9.97 0.55
CA LYS A 88 -0.09 10.11 0.13
C LYS A 88 -0.73 11.36 0.69
N VAL A 89 -1.76 11.86 -0.04
CA VAL A 89 -2.62 12.98 0.34
C VAL A 89 -4.09 12.55 0.33
N HIS A 90 -4.88 13.09 1.16
CA HIS A 90 -6.35 13.06 1.31
C HIS A 90 -6.76 13.17 2.78
N GLY A 91 -6.02 12.47 3.69
CA GLY A 91 -6.37 12.39 5.10
C GLY A 91 -6.46 13.76 5.78
N ARG A 92 -7.30 13.87 6.82
CA ARG A 92 -7.46 15.11 7.60
C ARG A 92 -6.23 15.39 8.45
N MET A 93 -5.54 16.50 8.17
CA MET A 93 -4.34 16.91 8.86
C MET A 93 -4.57 18.02 9.90
N HIS A 94 -5.67 18.78 9.77
CA HIS A 94 -6.07 19.77 10.76
C HIS A 94 -7.60 19.94 10.80
N PRO A 95 -8.19 20.44 11.91
CA PRO A 95 -9.61 20.72 11.98
C PRO A 95 -9.99 21.88 11.05
N GLY A 96 -11.28 21.96 10.73
CA GLY A 96 -11.85 23.04 9.91
C GLY A 96 -11.74 22.83 8.40
N PRO A 97 -12.05 23.88 7.62
CA PRO A 97 -12.06 23.84 6.18
C PRO A 97 -10.67 23.61 5.59
N ASN A 98 -10.61 22.95 4.42
CA ASN A 98 -9.38 22.61 3.68
C ASN A 98 -8.38 21.69 4.41
N GLY A 99 -8.75 21.12 5.56
CA GLY A 99 -7.89 20.21 6.32
C GLY A 99 -7.82 18.78 5.77
N ALA A 100 -8.59 18.45 4.73
CA ALA A 100 -8.65 17.13 4.10
C ALA A 100 -9.07 17.25 2.65
N GLY A 101 -9.01 16.13 1.89
CA GLY A 101 -9.51 16.03 0.52
C GLY A 101 -8.44 16.23 -0.53
N LEU A 102 -8.90 16.40 -1.79
CA LEU A 102 -8.04 16.45 -2.97
C LEU A 102 -8.20 17.76 -3.76
N SER A 103 -8.69 18.82 -3.13
CA SER A 103 -8.67 20.13 -3.77
C SER A 103 -7.24 20.53 -4.14
N ARG A 104 -7.11 21.36 -5.17
CA ARG A 104 -5.81 21.94 -5.57
C ARG A 104 -5.06 22.55 -4.38
N LYS A 105 -5.79 23.27 -3.51
CA LYS A 105 -5.24 23.87 -2.30
C LYS A 105 -4.65 22.81 -1.37
N ALA A 106 -5.39 21.73 -1.11
CA ALA A 106 -4.96 20.65 -0.22
C ALA A 106 -3.74 19.91 -0.79
N ILE A 107 -3.77 19.57 -2.08
CA ILE A 107 -2.67 18.85 -2.75
C ILE A 107 -1.38 19.64 -2.68
N LEU A 108 -1.40 20.93 -3.08
CA LEU A 108 -0.20 21.77 -3.09
C LEU A 108 0.33 22.07 -1.68
N SER A 109 -0.55 22.28 -0.72
CA SER A 109 -0.15 22.50 0.68
C SER A 109 0.44 21.24 1.31
N GLU A 110 -0.20 20.07 1.07
CA GLU A 110 0.23 18.82 1.71
C GLU A 110 1.49 18.23 1.10
N ILE A 111 1.78 18.43 -0.19
CA ILE A 111 3.09 18.02 -0.71
C ILE A 111 4.22 18.78 -0.02
N ASP A 112 4.08 20.09 0.19
CA ASP A 112 5.09 20.88 0.88
C ASP A 112 5.26 20.47 2.35
N ASN A 113 4.16 20.15 3.01
CA ASN A 113 4.19 19.62 4.37
C ASN A 113 4.87 18.25 4.43
N SER A 114 4.56 17.33 3.49
CA SER A 114 5.17 16.01 3.41
C SER A 114 6.68 16.09 3.14
N LEU A 115 7.11 16.92 2.19
CA LEU A 115 8.53 17.14 1.90
C LEU A 115 9.29 17.66 3.12
N ARG A 116 8.69 18.59 3.89
CA ARG A 116 9.29 19.11 5.12
C ARG A 116 9.42 18.03 6.19
N ARG A 117 8.39 17.17 6.39
CA ARG A 117 8.43 16.07 7.36
C ARG A 117 9.43 14.98 6.94
N LEU A 118 9.48 14.65 5.67
CA LEU A 118 10.44 13.70 5.10
C LEU A 118 11.88 14.23 5.04
N GLY A 119 12.07 15.56 5.11
CA GLY A 119 13.38 16.19 5.00
C GLY A 119 14.03 16.00 3.62
N THR A 120 13.25 16.06 2.55
CA THR A 120 13.69 15.88 1.15
C THR A 120 13.01 16.90 0.24
N ASP A 121 13.64 17.17 -0.92
CA ASP A 121 13.12 18.13 -1.89
C ASP A 121 12.07 17.53 -2.85
N TYR A 122 11.98 16.21 -2.92
CA TYR A 122 11.02 15.51 -3.76
C TYR A 122 10.65 14.13 -3.20
N VAL A 123 9.47 13.64 -3.56
CA VAL A 123 9.10 12.23 -3.45
C VAL A 123 9.14 11.57 -4.83
N ASP A 124 9.37 10.27 -4.86
CA ASP A 124 9.36 9.53 -6.12
C ASP A 124 7.93 9.23 -6.57
N LEU A 125 7.05 8.88 -5.64
CA LEU A 125 5.65 8.59 -5.92
C LEU A 125 4.73 9.37 -4.97
N TYR A 126 3.90 10.25 -5.53
CA TYR A 126 2.87 10.98 -4.78
C TYR A 126 1.50 10.42 -5.10
N GLN A 127 0.78 9.92 -4.10
CA GLN A 127 -0.45 9.16 -4.29
C GLN A 127 -1.67 9.89 -3.72
N ILE A 128 -2.79 9.83 -4.42
CA ILE A 128 -4.08 10.10 -3.77
C ILE A 128 -4.46 8.88 -2.92
N HIS A 129 -4.74 9.11 -1.62
CA HIS A 129 -4.99 8.04 -0.66
C HIS A 129 -6.39 7.43 -0.82
N ARG A 130 -7.36 8.24 -1.26
CA ARG A 130 -8.75 7.86 -1.53
C ARG A 130 -9.31 8.76 -2.61
N TRP A 131 -10.39 8.33 -3.24
CA TRP A 131 -11.19 9.20 -4.09
C TRP A 131 -11.90 10.28 -3.25
N ASP A 132 -11.91 11.52 -3.74
CA ASP A 132 -12.65 12.61 -3.11
C ASP A 132 -13.90 12.95 -3.95
N PRO A 133 -15.10 12.58 -3.47
CA PRO A 133 -16.34 12.85 -4.20
C PRO A 133 -16.74 14.33 -4.20
N ASN A 134 -16.08 15.16 -3.38
CA ASN A 134 -16.39 16.57 -3.23
C ASN A 134 -15.48 17.47 -4.09
N THR A 135 -14.48 16.90 -4.78
CA THR A 135 -13.57 17.65 -5.65
C THR A 135 -13.67 17.11 -7.09
N PRO A 136 -13.88 17.98 -8.08
CA PRO A 136 -13.83 17.56 -9.49
C PRO A 136 -12.51 16.90 -9.81
N ILE A 137 -12.55 15.77 -10.52
CA ILE A 137 -11.33 15.00 -10.82
C ILE A 137 -10.34 15.81 -11.69
N GLU A 138 -10.84 16.72 -12.51
CA GLU A 138 -10.05 17.64 -13.32
C GLU A 138 -9.17 18.52 -12.44
N GLU A 139 -9.71 19.08 -11.36
CA GLU A 139 -8.95 19.91 -10.41
C GLU A 139 -7.85 19.08 -9.71
N THR A 140 -8.20 17.86 -9.28
CA THR A 140 -7.25 16.94 -8.66
C THR A 140 -6.11 16.58 -9.61
N MET A 141 -6.43 16.19 -10.86
CA MET A 141 -5.42 15.75 -11.83
C MET A 141 -4.52 16.90 -12.29
N GLU A 142 -5.08 18.10 -12.45
CA GLU A 142 -4.28 19.29 -12.78
C GLU A 142 -3.31 19.64 -11.66
N ALA A 143 -3.78 19.62 -10.41
CA ALA A 143 -2.94 19.90 -9.25
C ALA A 143 -1.79 18.90 -9.12
N LEU A 144 -2.05 17.60 -9.32
CA LEU A 144 -1.02 16.57 -9.33
C LEU A 144 -0.02 16.73 -10.46
N HIS A 145 -0.50 17.11 -11.66
CA HIS A 145 0.38 17.44 -12.79
C HIS A 145 1.32 18.60 -12.44
N ASP A 146 0.80 19.66 -11.83
CA ASP A 146 1.61 20.81 -11.41
C ASP A 146 2.64 20.42 -10.33
N VAL A 147 2.31 19.53 -9.41
CA VAL A 147 3.27 18.98 -8.43
C VAL A 147 4.45 18.29 -9.14
N VAL A 148 4.16 17.50 -10.18
CA VAL A 148 5.21 16.86 -10.99
C VAL A 148 6.02 17.87 -11.76
N LYS A 149 5.36 18.85 -12.42
CA LYS A 149 6.04 19.93 -13.17
C LYS A 149 6.92 20.80 -12.27
N ALA A 150 6.51 21.01 -11.02
CA ALA A 150 7.31 21.72 -10.03
C ALA A 150 8.50 20.89 -9.48
N GLY A 151 8.64 19.63 -9.90
CA GLY A 151 9.71 18.72 -9.47
C GLY A 151 9.57 18.19 -8.06
N LYS A 152 8.41 18.39 -7.40
CA LYS A 152 8.13 17.92 -6.02
C LYS A 152 7.77 16.44 -5.95
N ALA A 153 7.28 15.87 -7.06
CA ALA A 153 7.09 14.43 -7.24
C ALA A 153 7.62 14.00 -8.60
N ARG A 154 8.15 12.77 -8.70
CA ARG A 154 8.61 12.21 -9.98
C ARG A 154 7.45 11.54 -10.73
N TYR A 155 6.63 10.79 -10.00
CA TYR A 155 5.47 10.05 -10.49
C TYR A 155 4.27 10.25 -9.58
N ILE A 156 3.07 9.98 -10.09
CA ILE A 156 1.84 9.99 -9.31
C ILE A 156 1.16 8.63 -9.35
N GLY A 157 0.46 8.30 -8.26
CA GLY A 157 -0.30 7.08 -8.09
C GLY A 157 -1.66 7.32 -7.45
N ALA A 158 -2.48 6.29 -7.44
CA ALA A 158 -3.77 6.29 -6.79
C ALA A 158 -3.92 5.14 -5.79
N SER A 159 -4.86 5.25 -4.86
CA SER A 159 -5.17 4.19 -3.91
C SER A 159 -6.67 4.06 -3.71
N SER A 160 -7.12 2.81 -3.68
CA SER A 160 -8.48 2.39 -3.27
C SER A 160 -9.62 3.25 -3.78
N MET A 161 -10.10 2.94 -4.99
CA MET A 161 -11.25 3.54 -5.63
C MET A 161 -11.91 2.53 -6.58
N TYR A 162 -13.10 2.83 -7.07
CA TYR A 162 -13.74 2.01 -8.09
C TYR A 162 -13.00 2.09 -9.43
N ALA A 163 -13.04 1.04 -10.23
CA ALA A 163 -12.38 1.00 -11.53
C ALA A 163 -12.86 2.14 -12.46
N TRP A 164 -14.17 2.46 -12.47
CA TRP A 164 -14.70 3.57 -13.25
C TRP A 164 -14.15 4.95 -12.82
N GLN A 165 -13.88 5.14 -11.51
CA GLN A 165 -13.27 6.37 -10.99
C GLN A 165 -11.82 6.48 -11.46
N PHE A 166 -11.08 5.37 -11.38
CA PHE A 166 -9.71 5.31 -11.84
C PHE A 166 -9.59 5.56 -13.33
N GLN A 167 -10.42 4.89 -14.15
CA GLN A 167 -10.50 5.11 -15.58
C GLN A 167 -10.84 6.55 -15.93
N LYS A 168 -11.79 7.17 -15.21
CA LYS A 168 -12.13 8.59 -15.40
C LYS A 168 -10.93 9.49 -15.16
N ALA A 169 -10.13 9.23 -14.12
CA ALA A 169 -8.93 10.01 -13.82
C ALA A 169 -7.84 9.85 -14.91
N LEU A 170 -7.56 8.60 -15.36
CA LEU A 170 -6.63 8.32 -16.45
C LEU A 170 -7.04 9.00 -17.74
N HIS A 171 -8.30 8.88 -18.13
CA HIS A 171 -8.84 9.51 -19.33
C HIS A 171 -8.80 11.05 -19.26
N THR A 172 -9.07 11.63 -18.08
CA THR A 172 -8.96 13.08 -17.86
C THR A 172 -7.53 13.55 -18.08
N ALA A 173 -6.53 12.85 -17.53
CA ALA A 173 -5.12 13.16 -17.72
C ALA A 173 -4.72 13.06 -19.20
N GLU A 174 -5.10 12.00 -19.88
CA GLU A 174 -4.79 11.77 -21.30
C GLU A 174 -5.38 12.88 -22.19
N ARG A 175 -6.66 13.20 -22.04
CA ARG A 175 -7.32 14.25 -22.82
C ARG A 175 -6.73 15.63 -22.63
N ARG A 176 -6.14 15.88 -21.46
CA ARG A 176 -5.54 17.18 -21.11
C ARG A 176 -4.04 17.24 -21.34
N GLY A 177 -3.39 16.12 -21.68
CA GLY A 177 -1.93 16.03 -21.79
C GLY A 177 -1.24 16.16 -20.42
N TRP A 178 -1.90 15.75 -19.35
CA TRP A 178 -1.38 15.79 -17.99
C TRP A 178 -0.68 14.46 -17.61
N THR A 179 0.05 14.50 -16.50
CA THR A 179 0.70 13.31 -15.92
C THR A 179 -0.36 12.27 -15.54
N ARG A 180 -0.14 11.02 -15.97
CA ARG A 180 -1.01 9.88 -15.65
C ARG A 180 -0.55 9.19 -14.38
N PHE A 181 -1.46 8.51 -13.71
CA PHE A 181 -1.12 7.56 -12.64
C PHE A 181 -0.33 6.38 -13.20
N VAL A 182 0.74 5.97 -12.49
CA VAL A 182 1.60 4.84 -12.85
C VAL A 182 1.38 3.62 -11.96
N SER A 183 0.70 3.81 -10.83
CA SER A 183 0.42 2.75 -9.87
C SER A 183 -0.97 2.87 -9.25
N MET A 184 -1.55 1.71 -8.90
CA MET A 184 -2.74 1.59 -8.07
C MET A 184 -2.39 0.82 -6.80
N GLN A 185 -2.59 1.46 -5.65
CA GLN A 185 -2.46 0.85 -4.32
C GLN A 185 -3.83 0.38 -3.83
N ASN A 186 -4.18 -0.85 -4.17
CA ASN A 186 -5.49 -1.44 -3.91
C ASN A 186 -5.45 -2.45 -2.74
N TYR A 187 -6.62 -2.83 -2.25
CA TYR A 187 -6.79 -3.87 -1.23
C TYR A 187 -6.86 -5.23 -1.91
N LEU A 188 -5.81 -6.05 -1.77
CA LEU A 188 -5.74 -7.36 -2.39
C LEU A 188 -5.02 -8.36 -1.49
N ASN A 189 -5.66 -9.46 -1.18
CA ASN A 189 -5.11 -10.64 -0.52
C ASN A 189 -6.06 -11.83 -0.71
N LEU A 190 -5.69 -13.01 -0.24
CA LEU A 190 -6.51 -14.23 -0.37
C LEU A 190 -7.91 -14.14 0.28
N LEU A 191 -8.11 -13.24 1.27
CA LEU A 191 -9.42 -13.00 1.90
C LEU A 191 -10.24 -11.91 1.20
N TYR A 192 -9.64 -11.15 0.27
CA TYR A 192 -10.33 -10.09 -0.46
C TYR A 192 -9.79 -10.01 -1.88
N ARG A 193 -10.60 -10.45 -2.84
CA ARG A 193 -10.25 -10.60 -4.25
C ARG A 193 -11.15 -9.80 -5.21
N GLU A 194 -11.97 -8.88 -4.68
CA GLU A 194 -12.95 -8.13 -5.50
C GLU A 194 -12.28 -7.24 -6.55
N GLU A 195 -11.01 -6.87 -6.35
CA GLU A 195 -10.20 -6.11 -7.32
C GLU A 195 -9.91 -6.92 -8.62
N GLU A 196 -10.01 -8.24 -8.57
CA GLU A 196 -9.84 -9.12 -9.74
C GLU A 196 -10.97 -8.96 -10.77
N ARG A 197 -12.12 -8.38 -10.39
CA ARG A 197 -13.27 -8.20 -11.28
C ARG A 197 -13.05 -7.14 -12.35
N GLU A 198 -12.54 -5.96 -11.95
CA GLU A 198 -12.41 -4.82 -12.84
C GLU A 198 -11.08 -4.07 -12.69
N MET A 199 -10.62 -3.81 -11.45
CA MET A 199 -9.42 -2.98 -11.23
C MET A 199 -8.17 -3.64 -11.81
N ILE A 200 -7.96 -4.93 -11.58
CA ILE A 200 -6.80 -5.66 -12.11
C ILE A 200 -6.80 -5.69 -13.64
N PRO A 201 -7.89 -6.09 -14.32
CA PRO A 201 -7.98 -6.00 -15.79
C PRO A 201 -7.71 -4.60 -16.32
N LEU A 202 -8.27 -3.58 -15.69
CA LEU A 202 -8.04 -2.17 -16.07
C LEU A 202 -6.56 -1.78 -15.94
N CYS A 203 -5.92 -2.13 -14.84
CA CYS A 203 -4.50 -1.81 -14.63
C CYS A 203 -3.59 -2.54 -15.64
N LEU A 204 -3.94 -3.77 -16.01
CA LEU A 204 -3.23 -4.50 -17.08
C LEU A 204 -3.34 -3.79 -18.42
N GLU A 205 -4.55 -3.40 -18.84
CA GLU A 205 -4.81 -2.71 -20.11
C GLU A 205 -4.11 -1.34 -20.16
N GLU A 206 -4.13 -0.60 -19.05
CA GLU A 206 -3.58 0.76 -18.96
C GLU A 206 -2.07 0.80 -18.66
N GLY A 207 -1.41 -0.35 -18.48
CA GLY A 207 0.01 -0.44 -18.15
C GLY A 207 0.36 0.16 -16.78
N VAL A 208 -0.57 0.06 -15.82
CA VAL A 208 -0.42 0.52 -14.43
C VAL A 208 -0.05 -0.64 -13.53
N SER A 209 0.97 -0.47 -12.68
CA SER A 209 1.33 -1.49 -11.69
C SER A 209 0.42 -1.46 -10.46
N LEU A 210 0.16 -2.65 -9.91
CA LEU A 210 -0.44 -2.78 -8.58
C LEU A 210 0.64 -2.82 -7.50
N ILE A 211 0.37 -2.12 -6.40
CA ILE A 211 1.16 -2.15 -5.16
C ILE A 211 0.21 -2.42 -3.97
N PRO A 212 -0.31 -3.66 -3.83
CA PRO A 212 -1.42 -3.94 -2.92
C PRO A 212 -1.06 -3.72 -1.45
N TRP A 213 -2.00 -3.12 -0.69
CA TRP A 213 -1.90 -3.03 0.75
C TRP A 213 -2.59 -4.20 1.46
N SER A 214 -2.15 -4.48 2.68
CA SER A 214 -2.60 -5.62 3.50
C SER A 214 -2.51 -6.99 2.78
N PRO A 215 -1.39 -7.34 2.14
CA PRO A 215 -1.26 -8.61 1.42
C PRO A 215 -1.40 -9.83 2.33
N LEU A 216 -1.15 -9.68 3.63
CA LEU A 216 -1.31 -10.69 4.67
C LEU A 216 -2.62 -10.57 5.47
N ALA A 217 -3.61 -9.82 4.96
CA ALA A 217 -4.90 -9.60 5.61
C ALA A 217 -4.74 -9.16 7.10
N ARG A 218 -3.84 -8.21 7.36
CA ARG A 218 -3.50 -7.71 8.70
C ARG A 218 -3.05 -8.82 9.66
N GLY A 219 -2.37 -9.84 9.11
CA GLY A 219 -1.85 -10.98 9.85
C GLY A 219 -2.84 -12.15 10.02
N ARG A 220 -4.06 -12.10 9.48
CA ARG A 220 -5.00 -13.23 9.51
C ARG A 220 -4.50 -14.44 8.71
N LEU A 221 -3.75 -14.21 7.65
CA LEU A 221 -3.14 -15.24 6.80
C LEU A 221 -1.81 -15.80 7.35
N THR A 222 -1.35 -15.34 8.52
CA THR A 222 -0.03 -15.72 9.06
C THR A 222 -0.10 -16.60 10.31
N ARG A 223 -1.29 -16.81 10.87
CA ARG A 223 -1.50 -17.49 12.14
C ARG A 223 -2.76 -18.37 12.12
N GLU A 224 -2.99 -19.09 13.18
CA GLU A 224 -4.20 -19.88 13.33
C GLU A 224 -5.45 -19.02 13.46
N TRP A 225 -6.57 -19.57 12.99
CA TRP A 225 -7.85 -18.89 13.08
C TRP A 225 -8.24 -18.68 14.54
N GLY A 226 -8.61 -17.44 14.88
CA GLY A 226 -8.99 -17.08 16.27
C GLY A 226 -7.84 -16.65 17.16
N GLU A 227 -6.59 -16.79 16.74
CA GLU A 227 -5.44 -16.29 17.50
C GLU A 227 -5.46 -14.75 17.56
N ALA A 228 -5.54 -14.21 18.78
CA ALA A 228 -5.58 -12.77 19.02
C ALA A 228 -4.17 -12.20 19.16
N THR A 229 -3.98 -11.00 18.62
CA THR A 229 -2.77 -10.18 18.82
C THR A 229 -3.16 -8.81 19.35
N GLN A 230 -2.23 -8.07 19.96
CA GLN A 230 -2.47 -6.71 20.40
C GLN A 230 -3.06 -5.86 19.25
N ARG A 231 -2.51 -5.97 18.03
CA ARG A 231 -3.03 -5.25 16.87
C ARG A 231 -4.46 -5.69 16.52
N SER A 232 -4.77 -6.99 16.51
CA SER A 232 -6.12 -7.46 16.15
C SER A 232 -7.18 -7.00 17.13
N GLN A 233 -6.81 -6.72 18.38
CA GLN A 233 -7.71 -6.22 19.42
C GLN A 233 -7.94 -4.70 19.30
N THR A 234 -6.95 -3.94 18.86
CA THR A 234 -6.96 -2.46 18.86
C THR A 234 -7.12 -1.82 17.47
N ASP A 235 -7.02 -2.61 16.39
CA ASP A 235 -7.17 -2.12 15.01
C ASP A 235 -8.65 -2.05 14.61
N GLU A 236 -9.33 -0.97 14.96
CA GLU A 236 -10.76 -0.78 14.67
C GLU A 236 -11.05 -0.83 13.16
N PHE A 237 -10.19 -0.23 12.32
CA PHE A 237 -10.34 -0.31 10.87
C PHE A 237 -10.22 -1.76 10.36
N GLY A 238 -9.29 -2.53 10.91
CA GLY A 238 -9.16 -3.96 10.60
C GLY A 238 -10.41 -4.77 10.94
N LYS A 239 -11.09 -4.45 12.03
CA LYS A 239 -12.35 -5.11 12.41
C LYS A 239 -13.45 -4.90 11.35
N THR A 240 -13.56 -3.71 10.78
CA THR A 240 -14.58 -3.41 9.76
C THR A 240 -14.39 -4.18 8.46
N LEU A 241 -13.15 -4.57 8.13
CA LEU A 241 -12.84 -5.29 6.89
C LEU A 241 -13.28 -6.77 6.90
N TYR A 242 -13.34 -7.41 8.07
CA TYR A 242 -13.48 -8.87 8.20
C TYR A 242 -14.66 -9.31 9.07
N ALA A 243 -15.46 -8.38 9.60
CA ALA A 243 -16.52 -8.72 10.55
C ALA A 243 -17.64 -9.57 9.94
N LYS A 244 -17.93 -9.42 8.66
CA LYS A 244 -19.06 -10.05 7.97
C LYS A 244 -18.71 -11.39 7.30
N THR A 245 -17.46 -11.75 7.16
CA THR A 245 -16.97 -12.84 6.30
C THR A 245 -16.21 -13.94 7.05
N ALA A 246 -16.22 -13.88 8.36
CA ALA A 246 -15.39 -14.67 9.26
C ALA A 246 -15.39 -16.19 8.98
N GLU A 247 -16.55 -16.78 8.68
CA GLU A 247 -16.66 -18.22 8.42
C GLU A 247 -16.08 -18.62 7.05
N ALA A 248 -16.32 -17.81 6.02
CA ALA A 248 -15.74 -18.03 4.70
C ALA A 248 -14.23 -17.82 4.73
N ASP A 249 -13.76 -16.76 5.39
CA ASP A 249 -12.35 -16.42 5.54
C ASP A 249 -11.56 -17.54 6.26
N ARG A 250 -12.20 -18.20 7.22
CA ARG A 250 -11.60 -19.33 7.94
C ARG A 250 -11.14 -20.44 7.01
N LYS A 251 -11.97 -20.83 6.03
CA LYS A 251 -11.62 -21.88 5.06
C LYS A 251 -10.40 -21.53 4.21
N VAL A 252 -10.28 -20.25 3.84
CA VAL A 252 -9.10 -19.76 3.11
C VAL A 252 -7.86 -19.82 4.00
N VAL A 253 -7.95 -19.40 5.27
CA VAL A 253 -6.83 -19.45 6.23
C VAL A 253 -6.39 -20.91 6.50
N GLU A 254 -7.32 -21.84 6.61
CA GLU A 254 -7.04 -23.27 6.75
C GLU A 254 -6.33 -23.82 5.51
N ARG A 255 -6.76 -23.45 4.29
CA ARG A 255 -6.09 -23.84 3.05
C ARG A 255 -4.66 -23.29 2.95
N VAL A 256 -4.43 -22.04 3.37
CA VAL A 256 -3.07 -21.47 3.45
C VAL A 256 -2.21 -22.31 4.41
N ALA A 257 -2.77 -22.74 5.54
CA ALA A 257 -2.05 -23.57 6.49
C ALA A 257 -1.66 -24.95 5.93
N GLU A 258 -2.57 -25.59 5.19
CA GLU A 258 -2.32 -26.90 4.55
C GLU A 258 -1.16 -26.82 3.55
N ILE A 259 -1.19 -25.81 2.65
CA ILE A 259 -0.13 -25.63 1.64
C ILE A 259 1.19 -25.24 2.31
N ALA A 260 1.16 -24.37 3.33
CA ALA A 260 2.35 -23.98 4.08
C ALA A 260 3.01 -25.19 4.76
N ALA A 261 2.21 -26.07 5.38
CA ALA A 261 2.69 -27.30 5.99
C ALA A 261 3.28 -28.28 4.96
N ALA A 262 2.63 -28.46 3.81
CA ALA A 262 3.11 -29.31 2.72
C ALA A 262 4.43 -28.81 2.09
N ARG A 263 4.64 -27.50 2.10
CA ARG A 263 5.86 -26.84 1.60
C ARG A 263 6.93 -26.64 2.69
N GLU A 264 6.62 -26.93 3.93
CA GLU A 264 7.51 -26.69 5.09
C GLU A 264 7.96 -25.22 5.21
N VAL A 265 7.05 -24.28 4.91
CA VAL A 265 7.30 -22.82 4.97
C VAL A 265 6.26 -22.11 5.82
N PRO A 266 6.58 -20.92 6.38
CA PRO A 266 5.59 -20.08 7.07
C PRO A 266 4.39 -19.71 6.18
N ARG A 267 3.19 -19.65 6.77
CA ARG A 267 1.95 -19.24 6.09
C ARG A 267 2.09 -17.88 5.40
N ALA A 268 2.83 -16.94 6.01
CA ALA A 268 3.11 -15.62 5.43
C ALA A 268 3.77 -15.71 4.06
N GLN A 269 4.69 -16.66 3.85
CA GLN A 269 5.38 -16.84 2.58
C GLN A 269 4.42 -17.33 1.49
N VAL A 270 3.52 -18.26 1.80
CA VAL A 270 2.49 -18.75 0.86
C VAL A 270 1.56 -17.61 0.43
N ALA A 271 1.04 -16.84 1.41
CA ALA A 271 0.13 -15.74 1.11
C ALA A 271 0.80 -14.62 0.29
N LEU A 272 2.06 -14.30 0.60
CA LEU A 272 2.82 -13.31 -0.17
C LEU A 272 3.20 -13.82 -1.57
N ALA A 273 3.59 -15.09 -1.70
CA ALA A 273 3.91 -15.69 -2.99
C ALA A 273 2.69 -15.66 -3.93
N TRP A 274 1.47 -15.88 -3.42
CA TRP A 274 0.25 -15.75 -4.19
C TRP A 274 0.07 -14.31 -4.73
N VAL A 275 0.23 -13.28 -3.89
CA VAL A 275 0.12 -11.88 -4.32
C VAL A 275 1.21 -11.53 -5.33
N LEU A 276 2.45 -11.97 -5.09
CA LEU A 276 3.62 -11.71 -5.95
C LEU A 276 3.49 -12.33 -7.35
N GLN A 277 2.72 -13.42 -7.48
CA GLN A 277 2.47 -14.08 -8.77
C GLN A 277 1.30 -13.48 -9.56
N LYS A 278 0.49 -12.59 -8.96
CA LYS A 278 -0.58 -11.88 -9.67
C LYS A 278 -0.02 -10.75 -10.55
N GLN A 279 -0.43 -10.75 -11.81
CA GLN A 279 -0.14 -9.61 -12.70
C GLN A 279 -1.24 -8.53 -12.56
N PRO A 280 -0.92 -7.26 -12.61
CA PRO A 280 0.39 -6.59 -12.76
C PRO A 280 1.01 -6.14 -11.42
N VAL A 281 1.02 -6.99 -10.39
CA VAL A 281 1.60 -6.64 -9.08
C VAL A 281 3.12 -6.41 -9.21
N ALA A 282 3.54 -5.18 -8.98
CA ALA A 282 4.96 -4.82 -8.89
C ALA A 282 5.53 -5.17 -7.52
N ALA A 283 4.89 -4.70 -6.45
CA ALA A 283 5.36 -4.89 -5.08
C ALA A 283 4.20 -4.85 -4.08
N PRO A 284 3.90 -5.93 -3.33
CA PRO A 284 3.02 -5.85 -2.18
C PRO A 284 3.64 -4.99 -1.07
N ILE A 285 2.79 -4.22 -0.38
CA ILE A 285 3.20 -3.37 0.74
C ILE A 285 3.17 -4.20 2.02
N VAL A 286 4.35 -4.51 2.55
CA VAL A 286 4.52 -5.33 3.75
C VAL A 286 4.89 -4.44 4.94
N GLY A 287 4.08 -4.45 5.98
CA GLY A 287 4.40 -3.84 7.27
C GLY A 287 5.21 -4.80 8.15
N ALA A 288 6.25 -4.32 8.80
CA ALA A 288 7.10 -5.12 9.68
C ALA A 288 7.19 -4.51 11.08
N THR A 289 6.84 -5.30 12.11
CA THR A 289 6.96 -4.95 13.53
C THR A 289 7.69 -6.01 14.34
N LYS A 290 8.11 -7.09 13.66
CA LYS A 290 8.95 -8.16 14.20
C LYS A 290 9.99 -8.55 13.14
N PRO A 291 11.22 -8.96 13.52
CA PRO A 291 12.29 -9.28 12.57
C PRO A 291 11.88 -10.26 11.48
N HIS A 292 11.22 -11.36 11.83
CA HIS A 292 10.80 -12.41 10.88
C HIS A 292 9.79 -11.92 9.83
N HIS A 293 9.11 -10.78 10.01
CA HIS A 293 8.19 -10.25 9.00
C HIS A 293 8.92 -9.88 7.70
N LEU A 294 10.10 -9.29 7.81
CA LEU A 294 10.94 -8.99 6.64
C LEU A 294 11.61 -10.25 6.08
N ASP A 295 12.06 -11.14 6.95
CA ASP A 295 12.68 -12.41 6.55
C ASP A 295 11.70 -13.24 5.70
N ASP A 296 10.46 -13.38 6.17
CA ASP A 296 9.38 -14.07 5.44
C ASP A 296 9.01 -13.38 4.13
N ALA A 297 8.96 -12.04 4.14
CA ALA A 297 8.63 -11.29 2.93
C ALA A 297 9.69 -11.48 1.83
N VAL A 298 10.97 -11.48 2.20
CA VAL A 298 12.06 -11.70 1.25
C VAL A 298 12.11 -13.17 0.80
N ALA A 299 11.90 -14.12 1.71
CA ALA A 299 11.86 -15.55 1.37
C ALA A 299 10.70 -15.89 0.40
N ALA A 300 9.57 -15.21 0.51
CA ALA A 300 8.43 -15.38 -0.39
C ALA A 300 8.76 -15.11 -1.87
N LEU A 301 9.78 -14.29 -2.17
CA LEU A 301 10.23 -14.01 -3.54
C LEU A 301 10.74 -15.27 -4.27
N SER A 302 11.29 -16.22 -3.53
CA SER A 302 11.81 -17.48 -4.07
C SER A 302 10.76 -18.59 -4.10
N LEU A 303 9.60 -18.41 -3.45
CA LEU A 303 8.54 -19.41 -3.41
C LEU A 303 7.66 -19.31 -4.66
N ARG A 304 7.70 -20.34 -5.50
CA ARG A 304 6.82 -20.47 -6.65
C ARG A 304 5.70 -21.45 -6.35
N LEU A 305 4.47 -20.94 -6.32
CA LEU A 305 3.25 -21.75 -6.20
C LEU A 305 2.93 -22.35 -7.57
N THR A 306 2.50 -23.63 -7.58
CA THR A 306 2.02 -24.28 -8.80
C THR A 306 0.61 -23.80 -9.15
N ALA A 307 0.15 -24.11 -10.37
CA ALA A 307 -1.21 -23.78 -10.81
C ALA A 307 -2.26 -24.47 -9.93
N GLU A 308 -1.99 -25.71 -9.52
CA GLU A 308 -2.87 -26.49 -8.63
C GLU A 308 -2.93 -25.87 -7.23
N GLU A 309 -1.81 -25.40 -6.67
CA GLU A 309 -1.78 -24.72 -5.37
C GLU A 309 -2.52 -23.39 -5.43
N ILE A 310 -2.34 -22.63 -6.50
CA ILE A 310 -3.07 -21.36 -6.69
C ILE A 310 -4.57 -21.65 -6.77
N ALA A 311 -4.99 -22.62 -7.57
CA ALA A 311 -6.39 -23.02 -7.68
C ALA A 311 -6.96 -23.48 -6.33
N ALA A 312 -6.19 -24.26 -5.57
CA ALA A 312 -6.58 -24.72 -4.22
C ALA A 312 -6.72 -23.57 -3.23
N LEU A 313 -5.82 -22.57 -3.25
CA LEU A 313 -5.90 -21.37 -2.42
C LEU A 313 -7.13 -20.51 -2.75
N GLU A 314 -7.52 -20.48 -4.01
CA GLU A 314 -8.60 -19.64 -4.52
C GLU A 314 -9.99 -20.28 -4.42
N GLU A 315 -10.07 -21.62 -4.42
CA GLU A 315 -11.32 -22.38 -4.40
C GLU A 315 -12.25 -22.02 -3.23
N PRO A 316 -11.79 -21.86 -1.96
CA PRO A 316 -12.68 -21.56 -0.83
C PRO A 316 -13.13 -20.09 -0.77
N TYR A 317 -12.68 -19.22 -1.69
CA TYR A 317 -13.04 -17.81 -1.68
C TYR A 317 -14.52 -17.59 -1.98
N VAL A 318 -15.17 -16.80 -1.15
CA VAL A 318 -16.55 -16.33 -1.37
C VAL A 318 -16.51 -14.84 -1.65
N PRO A 319 -17.20 -14.34 -2.70
CA PRO A 319 -17.27 -12.91 -3.00
C PRO A 319 -17.73 -12.06 -1.82
N HIS A 320 -17.07 -10.93 -1.64
CA HIS A 320 -17.30 -10.00 -0.54
C HIS A 320 -18.01 -8.75 -1.03
N GLU A 321 -18.67 -8.05 -0.10
CA GLU A 321 -19.06 -6.65 -0.35
C GLU A 321 -17.79 -5.82 -0.59
N VAL A 322 -17.87 -4.86 -1.51
CA VAL A 322 -16.76 -3.93 -1.75
C VAL A 322 -16.44 -3.17 -0.46
N SER A 323 -15.18 -3.23 -0.04
CA SER A 323 -14.69 -2.68 1.22
C SER A 323 -13.34 -1.96 1.03
N GLY A 324 -12.64 -1.66 2.11
CA GLY A 324 -11.31 -1.02 2.01
C GLY A 324 -11.36 0.50 1.93
N GLY A 325 -12.45 1.12 2.35
CA GLY A 325 -12.62 2.58 2.39
C GLY A 325 -13.05 3.17 1.05
N LEU A 326 -13.66 2.36 0.18
CA LEU A 326 -14.30 2.85 -1.03
C LEU A 326 -15.58 3.60 -0.64
N SER A 327 -15.64 4.89 -0.97
CA SER A 327 -16.81 5.73 -0.73
C SER A 327 -17.82 5.52 -1.85
N ALA A 328 -18.95 4.88 -1.53
CA ALA A 328 -20.09 4.68 -2.43
C ALA A 328 -21.00 5.91 -2.52
N ARG A 329 -20.55 7.11 -2.20
CA ARG A 329 -21.37 8.30 -2.49
C ARG A 329 -21.25 8.57 -3.99
N ILE A 330 -22.29 8.14 -4.69
CA ILE A 330 -22.63 8.57 -6.05
C ILE A 330 -23.18 9.98 -5.96
#